data_89ad522ea8831b323520f83956e6947b
#
_entry.id   89ad522ea8831b323520f83956e6947b
#
_cell.length_a   1.000
_cell.length_b   1.000
_cell.length_c   1.000
_cell.angle_alpha   90.00
_cell.angle_beta   90.00
_cell.angle_gamma   90.00
#
_symmetry.space_group_name_H-M   'P 1'
#
loop_
_entity.id
_entity.type
_entity.pdbx_description
1 polymer ?
#
loop_
_entity_poly.entity_id
_entity_poly.type
_entity_poly.pdbx_seq_one_letter_code
_entity_poly.pdbx_strand_id
1 'polypeptide(L)'
;MTINKPDIKLKPTEIKDLDTLFEFQLDREGGYLAAFMPKNHTDKAAYKNKYTKLLADPTVNNQTILLNNTIVGSIAKFVMQGDTEITYWIDRKYWGKGIATKALKELLKMETVRPIVGRVAFDNFSSQKVLEKCGFVKIGTDKGFASARGTEIEEYTYELK
;
A
#
# COMPACT_ATOMS: atom_id res chain seq x y z
N MET A 1 8.94 22.96 25.38
CA MET A 1 8.23 23.02 24.11
C MET A 1 8.12 21.62 23.51
N THR A 2 6.92 21.16 23.35
CA THR A 2 6.68 19.86 22.78
C THR A 2 6.78 19.94 21.25
N ILE A 3 7.68 19.17 20.68
CA ILE A 3 7.72 18.97 19.22
C ILE A 3 6.49 18.13 18.88
N ASN A 4 5.59 18.70 18.11
CA ASN A 4 4.42 17.97 17.64
C ASN A 4 4.88 16.82 16.74
N LYS A 5 4.71 15.58 17.22
CA LYS A 5 4.89 14.40 16.38
C LYS A 5 3.84 14.43 15.28
N PRO A 6 4.19 14.04 14.03
CA PRO A 6 3.19 13.94 12.99
C PRO A 6 2.03 13.05 13.45
N ASP A 7 0.83 13.56 13.35
CA ASP A 7 -0.38 12.84 13.72
C ASP A 7 -0.87 12.05 12.51
N ILE A 8 -0.59 10.74 12.51
CA ILE A 8 -1.03 9.81 11.47
C ILE A 8 -2.31 9.15 11.93
N LYS A 9 -3.36 9.29 11.12
CA LYS A 9 -4.65 8.64 11.33
C LYS A 9 -5.09 7.90 10.09
N LEU A 10 -5.82 6.82 10.29
CA LEU A 10 -6.50 6.10 9.21
C LEU A 10 -7.98 6.43 9.28
N LYS A 11 -8.59 6.62 8.11
CA LYS A 11 -10.05 6.71 7.99
C LYS A 11 -10.51 5.80 6.86
N PRO A 12 -11.71 5.21 6.93
CA PRO A 12 -12.24 4.46 5.79
C PRO A 12 -12.22 5.31 4.54
N THR A 13 -11.68 4.76 3.45
CA THR A 13 -11.61 5.47 2.18
C THR A 13 -13.01 5.71 1.64
N GLU A 14 -13.30 6.93 1.22
CA GLU A 14 -14.56 7.34 0.62
C GLU A 14 -14.38 7.55 -0.88
N ILE A 15 -15.48 7.53 -1.63
CA ILE A 15 -15.46 7.80 -3.08
C ILE A 15 -14.79 9.13 -3.39
N LYS A 16 -15.05 10.15 -2.57
CA LYS A 16 -14.46 11.49 -2.74
C LYS A 16 -12.94 11.52 -2.61
N ASP A 17 -12.33 10.51 -1.95
CA ASP A 17 -10.88 10.43 -1.77
C ASP A 17 -10.18 9.89 -3.02
N LEU A 18 -10.91 9.21 -3.90
CA LEU A 18 -10.31 8.46 -5.01
C LEU A 18 -9.58 9.34 -6.02
N ASP A 19 -10.06 10.56 -6.25
CA ASP A 19 -9.38 11.49 -7.18
C ASP A 19 -7.96 11.81 -6.70
N THR A 20 -7.82 12.12 -5.40
CA THR A 20 -6.53 12.43 -4.80
C THR A 20 -5.61 11.20 -4.80
N LEU A 21 -6.14 10.06 -4.41
CA LEU A 21 -5.36 8.81 -4.37
C LEU A 21 -4.92 8.38 -5.77
N PHE A 22 -5.77 8.59 -6.77
CA PHE A 22 -5.41 8.33 -8.16
C PHE A 22 -4.20 9.16 -8.58
N GLU A 23 -4.19 10.46 -8.26
CA GLU A 23 -3.06 11.34 -8.61
C GLU A 23 -1.74 10.85 -8.00
N PHE A 24 -1.77 10.36 -6.77
CA PHE A 24 -0.55 9.87 -6.12
C PHE A 24 0.10 8.71 -6.88
N GLN A 25 -0.70 7.79 -7.42
CA GLN A 25 -0.15 6.60 -8.08
C GLN A 25 0.32 6.87 -9.51
N LEU A 26 0.19 8.09 -10.00
CA LEU A 26 0.75 8.51 -11.28
C LEU A 26 2.25 8.85 -11.17
N ASP A 27 2.80 8.93 -9.97
CA ASP A 27 4.22 9.20 -9.75
C ASP A 27 5.08 8.10 -10.39
N ARG A 28 5.98 8.50 -11.30
CA ARG A 28 6.79 7.56 -12.08
C ARG A 28 7.74 6.75 -11.21
N GLU A 29 8.37 7.40 -10.24
CA GLU A 29 9.32 6.72 -9.34
C GLU A 29 8.59 5.73 -8.43
N GLY A 30 7.45 6.13 -7.87
CA GLY A 30 6.59 5.24 -7.09
C GLY A 30 6.12 4.05 -7.90
N GLY A 31 5.69 4.27 -9.14
CA GLY A 31 5.29 3.22 -10.06
C GLY A 31 6.43 2.26 -10.38
N TYR A 32 7.62 2.80 -10.62
CA TYR A 32 8.81 1.99 -10.89
C TYR A 32 9.12 1.07 -9.69
N LEU A 33 9.12 1.61 -8.47
CA LEU A 33 9.41 0.84 -7.27
C LEU A 33 8.30 -0.19 -6.95
N ALA A 34 7.04 0.17 -7.17
CA ALA A 34 5.93 -0.76 -7.01
C ALA A 34 5.97 -1.88 -8.04
N ALA A 35 6.49 -1.60 -9.24
CA ALA A 35 6.79 -2.51 -10.33
C ALA A 35 5.55 -3.19 -10.95
N PHE A 36 4.71 -3.83 -10.17
CA PHE A 36 3.57 -4.63 -10.64
C PHE A 36 2.30 -3.78 -10.75
N MET A 37 2.38 -2.70 -11.50
CA MET A 37 1.27 -1.77 -11.73
C MET A 37 0.28 -2.33 -12.75
N PRO A 38 -1.03 -1.99 -12.63
CA PRO A 38 -1.97 -2.27 -13.72
C PRO A 38 -1.51 -1.58 -15.01
N LYS A 39 -1.70 -2.25 -16.16
CA LYS A 39 -1.32 -1.67 -17.46
C LYS A 39 -2.03 -0.36 -17.75
N ASN A 40 -3.27 -0.22 -17.26
CA ASN A 40 -4.10 0.97 -17.47
C ASN A 40 -4.10 1.91 -16.27
N HIS A 41 -3.00 1.96 -15.51
CA HIS A 41 -2.93 2.77 -14.28
C HIS A 41 -3.14 4.27 -14.48
N THR A 42 -3.00 4.77 -15.72
CA THR A 42 -3.25 6.18 -16.06
C THR A 42 -4.71 6.47 -16.40
N ASP A 43 -5.54 5.45 -16.52
CA ASP A 43 -6.97 5.58 -16.83
C ASP A 43 -7.74 5.85 -15.54
N LYS A 44 -8.11 7.12 -15.33
CA LYS A 44 -8.83 7.54 -14.12
C LYS A 44 -10.18 6.87 -13.97
N ALA A 45 -10.92 6.74 -15.07
CA ALA A 45 -12.25 6.11 -15.04
C ALA A 45 -12.14 4.63 -14.64
N ALA A 46 -11.17 3.92 -15.19
CA ALA A 46 -10.91 2.53 -14.82
C ALA A 46 -10.49 2.39 -13.36
N TYR A 47 -9.64 3.29 -12.87
CA TYR A 47 -9.22 3.32 -11.47
C TYR A 47 -10.42 3.53 -10.54
N LYS A 48 -11.25 4.53 -10.81
CA LYS A 48 -12.42 4.84 -9.98
C LYS A 48 -13.43 3.70 -9.98
N ASN A 49 -13.64 3.06 -11.12
CA ASN A 49 -14.54 1.93 -11.24
C ASN A 49 -14.04 0.74 -10.41
N LYS A 50 -12.75 0.43 -10.50
CA LYS A 50 -12.11 -0.65 -9.72
C LYS A 50 -12.25 -0.39 -8.22
N TYR A 51 -11.89 0.80 -7.75
CA TYR A 51 -11.90 1.12 -6.33
C TYR A 51 -13.31 1.27 -5.77
N THR A 52 -14.26 1.74 -6.57
CA THR A 52 -15.66 1.76 -6.15
C THR A 52 -16.15 0.35 -5.81
N LYS A 53 -15.77 -0.65 -6.60
CA LYS A 53 -16.09 -2.05 -6.33
C LYS A 53 -15.36 -2.57 -5.11
N LEU A 54 -14.07 -2.24 -4.96
CA LEU A 54 -13.28 -2.67 -3.79
C LEU A 54 -13.84 -2.08 -2.50
N LEU A 55 -14.27 -0.82 -2.50
CA LEU A 55 -14.85 -0.18 -1.32
C LEU A 55 -16.19 -0.82 -0.91
N ALA A 56 -16.89 -1.46 -1.84
CA ALA A 56 -18.13 -2.18 -1.57
C ALA A 56 -17.90 -3.64 -1.14
N ASP A 57 -16.67 -4.15 -1.27
CA ASP A 57 -16.33 -5.54 -0.94
C ASP A 57 -16.10 -5.67 0.56
N PRO A 58 -16.89 -6.49 1.28
CA PRO A 58 -16.75 -6.63 2.73
C PRO A 58 -15.43 -7.29 3.18
N THR A 59 -14.72 -7.96 2.28
CA THR A 59 -13.41 -8.58 2.61
C THR A 59 -12.25 -7.59 2.47
N VAL A 60 -12.50 -6.40 1.94
CA VAL A 60 -11.49 -5.35 1.72
C VAL A 60 -11.64 -4.28 2.79
N ASN A 61 -10.53 -3.98 3.47
CA ASN A 61 -10.45 -2.83 4.38
C ASN A 61 -9.50 -1.82 3.78
N ASN A 62 -10.05 -0.81 3.12
CA ASN A 62 -9.26 0.24 2.47
C ASN A 62 -9.32 1.51 3.30
N GLN A 63 -8.16 1.97 3.75
CA GLN A 63 -8.03 3.14 4.62
C GLN A 63 -7.26 4.25 3.93
N THR A 64 -7.74 5.47 4.07
CA THR A 64 -7.02 6.67 3.65
C THR A 64 -6.13 7.12 4.79
N ILE A 65 -4.86 7.40 4.48
CA ILE A 65 -3.89 7.84 5.49
C ILE A 65 -3.91 9.36 5.55
N LEU A 66 -4.13 9.89 6.75
CA LEU A 66 -4.14 11.33 7.02
C LEU A 66 -2.93 11.71 7.86
N LEU A 67 -2.24 12.78 7.43
CA LEU A 67 -1.22 13.45 8.22
C LEU A 67 -1.74 14.84 8.57
N ASN A 68 -2.05 15.08 9.85
CA ASN A 68 -2.64 16.35 10.28
C ASN A 68 -3.84 16.75 9.41
N ASN A 69 -4.73 15.81 9.14
CA ASN A 69 -5.95 15.97 8.34
C ASN A 69 -5.72 16.15 6.82
N THR A 70 -4.49 15.99 6.34
CA THR A 70 -4.17 16.01 4.91
C THR A 70 -4.03 14.58 4.40
N ILE A 71 -4.64 14.26 3.26
CA ILE A 71 -4.51 12.94 2.64
C ILE A 71 -3.07 12.80 2.11
N VAL A 72 -2.35 11.77 2.58
CA VAL A 72 -0.97 11.52 2.17
C VAL A 72 -0.76 10.13 1.56
N GLY A 73 -1.79 9.31 1.54
CA GLY A 73 -1.70 7.97 0.97
C GLY A 73 -2.89 7.10 1.32
N SER A 74 -2.73 5.83 1.04
CA SER A 74 -3.72 4.80 1.38
C SER A 74 -3.03 3.52 1.79
N ILE A 75 -3.75 2.71 2.55
CA ILE A 75 -3.30 1.38 2.98
C ILE A 75 -4.52 0.47 3.02
N ALA A 76 -4.34 -0.78 2.61
CA ALA A 76 -5.47 -1.70 2.53
C ALA A 76 -5.08 -3.12 2.90
N LYS A 77 -6.06 -3.83 3.46
CA LYS A 77 -6.06 -5.27 3.58
C LYS A 77 -7.06 -5.82 2.56
N PHE A 78 -6.67 -6.87 1.88
CA PHE A 78 -7.54 -7.56 0.91
C PHE A 78 -7.25 -9.06 0.94
N VAL A 79 -8.12 -9.84 0.29
CA VAL A 79 -7.92 -11.29 0.19
C VAL A 79 -7.69 -11.65 -1.27
N MET A 80 -6.62 -12.39 -1.55
CA MET A 80 -6.28 -12.85 -2.88
C MET A 80 -5.91 -14.33 -2.83
N GLN A 81 -6.64 -15.17 -3.57
CA GLN A 81 -6.40 -16.62 -3.62
C GLN A 81 -6.32 -17.26 -2.24
N GLY A 82 -7.17 -16.80 -1.32
CA GLY A 82 -7.21 -17.32 0.04
C GLY A 82 -6.23 -16.69 1.02
N ASP A 83 -5.28 -15.90 0.54
CA ASP A 83 -4.31 -15.21 1.40
C ASP A 83 -4.81 -13.82 1.79
N THR A 84 -4.63 -13.46 3.06
CA THR A 84 -4.84 -12.10 3.53
C THR A 84 -3.57 -11.29 3.24
N GLU A 85 -3.72 -10.24 2.43
CA GLU A 85 -2.57 -9.43 1.98
C GLU A 85 -2.78 -7.97 2.35
N ILE A 86 -1.66 -7.22 2.41
CA ILE A 86 -1.68 -5.77 2.61
C ILE A 86 -0.97 -5.08 1.45
N THR A 87 -1.40 -3.86 1.18
CA THR A 87 -0.77 -2.97 0.22
C THR A 87 -0.89 -1.54 0.70
N TYR A 88 0.04 -0.67 0.29
CA TYR A 88 -0.03 0.74 0.63
C TYR A 88 0.64 1.59 -0.45
N TRP A 89 0.26 2.87 -0.47
CA TRP A 89 0.87 3.87 -1.34
C TRP A 89 0.96 5.19 -0.60
N ILE A 90 2.15 5.81 -0.61
CA ILE A 90 2.40 7.11 0.02
C ILE A 90 2.74 8.13 -1.06
N ASP A 91 2.15 9.33 -0.97
CA ASP A 91 2.52 10.45 -1.83
C ASP A 91 4.00 10.74 -1.67
N ARG A 92 4.71 10.88 -2.78
CA ARG A 92 6.18 11.01 -2.79
C ARG A 92 6.69 12.16 -1.93
N LYS A 93 5.94 13.25 -1.82
CA LYS A 93 6.30 14.40 -0.95
C LYS A 93 6.52 14.00 0.50
N TYR A 94 5.93 12.89 0.91
CA TYR A 94 5.92 12.44 2.31
C TYR A 94 6.79 11.20 2.55
N TRP A 95 7.58 10.79 1.56
CA TRP A 95 8.52 9.67 1.75
C TRP A 95 9.60 10.03 2.77
N GLY A 96 10.16 9.01 3.42
CA GLY A 96 11.25 9.17 4.37
C GLY A 96 10.85 9.72 5.72
N LYS A 97 9.55 9.72 6.05
CA LYS A 97 9.01 10.27 7.30
C LYS A 97 8.42 9.20 8.22
N GLY A 98 8.54 7.93 7.87
CA GLY A 98 8.01 6.82 8.68
C GLY A 98 6.50 6.65 8.61
N ILE A 99 5.83 7.30 7.66
CA ILE A 99 4.36 7.27 7.54
C ILE A 99 3.85 5.87 7.24
N ALA A 100 4.48 5.17 6.27
CA ALA A 100 4.05 3.82 5.89
C ALA A 100 4.16 2.85 7.05
N THR A 101 5.26 2.91 7.81
CA THR A 101 5.46 2.05 8.99
C THR A 101 4.37 2.30 10.04
N LYS A 102 4.07 3.55 10.33
CA LYS A 102 3.05 3.89 11.30
C LYS A 102 1.65 3.50 10.83
N ALA A 103 1.35 3.74 9.56
CA ALA A 103 0.07 3.35 8.96
C ALA A 103 -0.13 1.84 9.01
N LEU A 104 0.92 1.06 8.70
CA LEU A 104 0.84 -0.39 8.76
C LEU A 104 0.61 -0.88 10.19
N LYS A 105 1.29 -0.30 11.18
CA LYS A 105 1.04 -0.63 12.58
C LYS A 105 -0.40 -0.36 12.98
N GLU A 106 -0.98 0.75 12.53
CA GLU A 106 -2.38 1.08 12.81
C GLU A 106 -3.34 0.10 12.13
N LEU A 107 -3.06 -0.26 10.87
CA LEU A 107 -3.88 -1.25 10.15
C LEU A 107 -3.85 -2.61 10.86
N LEU A 108 -2.69 -3.03 11.34
CA LEU A 108 -2.54 -4.32 12.03
C LEU A 108 -3.30 -4.39 13.37
N LYS A 109 -3.62 -3.24 13.96
CA LYS A 109 -4.51 -3.19 15.13
C LYS A 109 -5.96 -3.46 14.74
N MET A 110 -6.36 -3.07 13.52
CA MET A 110 -7.70 -3.29 12.99
C MET A 110 -7.87 -4.70 12.44
N GLU A 111 -6.81 -5.24 11.83
CA GLU A 111 -6.82 -6.52 11.14
C GLU A 111 -6.02 -7.53 11.94
N THR A 112 -6.72 -8.40 12.66
CA THR A 112 -6.12 -9.36 13.60
C THR A 112 -6.01 -10.79 13.07
N VAL A 113 -6.58 -11.07 11.89
CA VAL A 113 -6.45 -12.37 11.24
C VAL A 113 -5.01 -12.59 10.82
N ARG A 114 -4.48 -13.77 11.11
CA ARG A 114 -3.09 -14.16 10.77
C ARG A 114 -3.09 -15.50 10.03
N PRO A 115 -2.14 -15.78 9.16
CA PRO A 115 -1.03 -14.88 8.76
C PRO A 115 -1.50 -13.76 7.82
N ILE A 116 -0.72 -12.68 7.77
CA ILE A 116 -0.88 -11.61 6.79
C ILE A 116 0.36 -11.58 5.91
N VAL A 117 0.17 -11.38 4.62
CA VAL A 117 1.23 -11.40 3.61
C VAL A 117 1.41 -10.01 3.00
N GLY A 118 2.67 -9.63 2.80
CA GLY A 118 3.04 -8.45 2.02
C GLY A 118 3.98 -8.86 0.90
N ARG A 119 3.74 -8.37 -0.31
CA ARG A 119 4.59 -8.65 -1.46
C ARG A 119 5.31 -7.39 -1.87
N VAL A 120 6.58 -7.51 -2.27
CA VAL A 120 7.41 -6.35 -2.57
C VAL A 120 8.46 -6.72 -3.63
N ALA A 121 8.68 -5.80 -4.59
CA ALA A 121 9.74 -5.96 -5.58
C ALA A 121 11.10 -6.12 -4.89
N PHE A 122 11.97 -6.93 -5.46
CA PHE A 122 13.26 -7.31 -4.87
C PHE A 122 14.16 -6.12 -4.53
N ASP A 123 14.02 -5.01 -5.24
CA ASP A 123 14.84 -3.81 -5.07
C ASP A 123 14.10 -2.64 -4.41
N ASN A 124 12.89 -2.85 -3.95
CA ASN A 124 12.15 -1.84 -3.20
C ASN A 124 12.51 -1.93 -1.71
N PHE A 125 13.72 -1.48 -1.39
CA PHE A 125 14.30 -1.63 -0.05
C PHE A 125 13.51 -0.87 1.02
N SER A 126 12.95 0.29 0.68
CA SER A 126 12.13 1.07 1.62
C SER A 126 10.92 0.28 2.09
N SER A 127 10.23 -0.37 1.16
CA SER A 127 9.04 -1.18 1.47
C SER A 127 9.41 -2.43 2.27
N GLN A 128 10.54 -3.05 1.93
CA GLN A 128 11.05 -4.20 2.70
C GLN A 128 11.30 -3.81 4.16
N LYS A 129 11.91 -2.64 4.39
CA LYS A 129 12.16 -2.14 5.75
C LYS A 129 10.87 -1.86 6.51
N VAL A 130 9.85 -1.33 5.84
CA VAL A 130 8.53 -1.10 6.45
C VAL A 130 7.95 -2.41 6.97
N LEU A 131 7.96 -3.44 6.13
CA LEU A 131 7.45 -4.77 6.50
C LEU A 131 8.25 -5.35 7.67
N GLU A 132 9.59 -5.30 7.60
CA GLU A 132 10.47 -5.84 8.65
C GLU A 132 10.25 -5.12 9.98
N LYS A 133 10.12 -3.80 9.97
CA LYS A 133 9.85 -3.00 11.19
C LYS A 133 8.51 -3.34 11.83
N CYS A 134 7.56 -3.86 11.06
CA CYS A 134 6.25 -4.29 11.55
C CYS A 134 6.20 -5.78 11.90
N GLY A 135 7.35 -6.46 11.91
CA GLY A 135 7.45 -7.85 12.33
C GLY A 135 7.29 -8.88 11.22
N PHE A 136 7.15 -8.45 9.98
CA PHE A 136 7.07 -9.38 8.85
C PHE A 136 8.44 -10.00 8.57
N VAL A 137 8.43 -11.26 8.15
CA VAL A 137 9.63 -12.03 7.81
C VAL A 137 9.52 -12.51 6.36
N LYS A 138 10.61 -12.42 5.62
CA LYS A 138 10.66 -12.91 4.25
C LYS A 138 10.53 -14.44 4.24
N ILE A 139 9.55 -14.96 3.50
CA ILE A 139 9.30 -16.39 3.42
C ILE A 139 9.51 -16.98 2.03
N GLY A 140 9.65 -16.16 1.00
CA GLY A 140 9.82 -16.69 -0.34
C GLY A 140 10.14 -15.64 -1.38
N THR A 141 10.42 -16.11 -2.59
CA THR A 141 10.70 -15.30 -3.76
C THR A 141 9.94 -15.88 -4.94
N ASP A 142 9.21 -15.01 -5.66
CA ASP A 142 8.53 -15.34 -6.91
C ASP A 142 9.10 -14.49 -8.03
N LYS A 143 8.74 -14.84 -9.26
CA LYS A 143 9.04 -14.03 -10.44
C LYS A 143 7.74 -13.68 -11.15
N GLY A 144 7.67 -12.46 -11.67
CA GLY A 144 6.51 -12.04 -12.44
C GLY A 144 6.85 -10.88 -13.36
N PHE A 145 6.02 -10.69 -14.37
CA PHE A 145 6.19 -9.56 -15.29
C PHE A 145 5.77 -8.27 -14.62
N ALA A 146 6.71 -7.35 -14.47
CA ALA A 146 6.48 -6.04 -13.88
C ALA A 146 6.19 -5.02 -14.98
N SER A 147 4.92 -4.61 -15.11
CA SER A 147 4.50 -3.70 -16.19
C SER A 147 5.26 -2.38 -16.17
N ALA A 148 5.55 -1.84 -14.98
CA ALA A 148 6.29 -0.59 -14.83
C ALA A 148 7.78 -0.73 -15.18
N ARG A 149 8.31 -1.95 -15.24
CA ARG A 149 9.70 -2.25 -15.59
C ARG A 149 9.83 -2.77 -17.00
N GLY A 150 8.74 -3.24 -17.61
CA GLY A 150 8.74 -3.84 -18.94
C GLY A 150 9.49 -5.17 -19.02
N THR A 151 9.70 -5.85 -17.91
CA THR A 151 10.45 -7.11 -17.83
C THR A 151 10.02 -7.92 -16.62
N GLU A 152 10.40 -9.20 -16.62
CA GLU A 152 10.22 -10.06 -15.46
C GLU A 152 11.22 -9.71 -14.38
N ILE A 153 10.77 -9.58 -13.14
CA ILE A 153 11.61 -9.33 -11.97
C ILE A 153 11.23 -10.25 -10.81
N GLU A 154 12.11 -10.34 -9.83
CA GLU A 154 11.82 -11.06 -8.59
C GLU A 154 10.93 -10.21 -7.67
N GLU A 155 10.02 -10.90 -6.98
CA GLU A 155 9.15 -10.33 -5.95
C GLU A 155 9.32 -11.13 -4.67
N TYR A 156 9.54 -10.44 -3.57
CA TYR A 156 9.68 -11.11 -2.27
C TYR A 156 8.34 -11.17 -1.56
N THR A 157 8.08 -12.32 -0.92
CA THR A 157 6.90 -12.51 -0.09
C THR A 157 7.30 -12.45 1.38
N TYR A 158 6.66 -11.58 2.12
CA TYR A 158 6.84 -11.39 3.56
C TYR A 158 5.58 -11.84 4.28
N GLU A 159 5.72 -12.39 5.47
CA GLU A 159 4.61 -12.90 6.26
C GLU A 159 4.71 -12.44 7.70
N LEU A 160 3.57 -12.03 8.26
CA LEU A 160 3.39 -11.80 9.70
C LEU A 160 2.50 -12.90 10.24
N LYS A 161 3.04 -13.71 11.15
CA LYS A 161 2.30 -14.78 11.82
C LYS A 161 1.45 -14.26 12.95
#